data_084eb325286dbf2178e9aa35e8a3a2ff
#
_entry.id   084eb325286dbf2178e9aa35e8a3a2ff
#
_cell.length_a   1.000
_cell.length_b   1.000
_cell.length_c   1.000
_cell.angle_alpha   90.00
_cell.angle_beta   90.00
_cell.angle_gamma   90.00
#
_symmetry.space_group_name_H-M   'P 1'
#
loop_
_entity.id
_entity.type
_entity.pdbx_description
1 polymer ?
#
loop_
_entity_poly.entity_id
_entity_poly.type
_entity_poly.pdbx_seq_one_letter_code
_entity_poly.pdbx_strand_id
1 'polypeptide(L)'
;MLPNYQQGKVYKMTMGDLIYIGSTCQKYLSQRLTQHTKSYNYWFKNKDTQKKVSYTSSYELYKIGKPTITLLENCPCNSKDELLVCEYKHIQQFNCVNRRMKEFPPMVGGFNRKEYEKQYKEQHMDLYKASYRKSYEKRRRLERLTLFIHKHIESVQNRI
;
A
#
# COMPACT_ATOMS: atom_id res chain seq x y z
N MET A 1 21.09 4.47 6.95
CA MET A 1 20.95 5.74 7.72
C MET A 1 19.49 5.85 8.14
N LEU A 2 19.22 6.08 9.43
CA LEU A 2 17.84 6.24 9.94
C LEU A 2 17.25 7.59 9.46
N PRO A 3 15.93 7.67 9.25
CA PRO A 3 15.29 8.93 8.88
C PRO A 3 15.43 9.98 9.97
N ASN A 4 15.80 11.21 9.60
CA ASN A 4 15.82 12.35 10.51
C ASN A 4 14.46 13.06 10.46
N TYR A 5 13.58 12.77 11.40
CA TYR A 5 12.23 13.32 11.45
C TYR A 5 12.18 14.82 11.76
N GLN A 6 13.27 15.41 12.30
CA GLN A 6 13.38 16.87 12.46
C GLN A 6 13.46 17.60 11.10
N GLN A 7 13.73 16.87 10.02
CA GLN A 7 13.64 17.38 8.64
C GLN A 7 12.33 17.00 7.95
N GLY A 8 11.33 16.59 8.72
CA GLY A 8 10.01 16.22 8.21
C GLY A 8 9.39 17.34 7.37
N LYS A 9 8.81 16.98 6.24
CA LYS A 9 8.13 17.88 5.30
C LYS A 9 6.91 17.19 4.73
N VAL A 10 5.84 17.97 4.54
CA VAL A 10 4.70 17.58 3.72
C VAL A 10 4.78 18.30 2.39
N TYR A 11 4.56 17.59 1.32
CA TYR A 11 4.65 18.12 -0.05
C TYR A 11 3.42 17.74 -0.88
N LYS A 12 3.19 18.53 -1.90
CA LYS A 12 2.20 18.30 -2.95
C LYS A 12 2.91 17.98 -4.26
N MET A 13 2.46 16.95 -4.94
CA MET A 13 2.79 16.72 -6.35
C MET A 13 1.56 17.00 -7.21
N THR A 14 1.77 17.67 -8.33
CA THR A 14 0.68 18.03 -9.27
C THR A 14 1.03 17.67 -10.69
N MET A 15 0.01 17.23 -11.45
CA MET A 15 0.07 17.03 -12.89
C MET A 15 -1.33 17.19 -13.48
N GLY A 16 -1.54 18.25 -14.29
CA GLY A 16 -2.89 18.68 -14.66
C GLY A 16 -3.72 18.94 -13.39
N ASP A 17 -4.92 18.41 -13.36
CA ASP A 17 -5.84 18.54 -12.22
C ASP A 17 -5.58 17.52 -11.10
N LEU A 18 -4.64 16.57 -11.30
CA LEU A 18 -4.34 15.57 -10.30
C LEU A 18 -3.38 16.09 -9.24
N ILE A 19 -3.74 15.82 -7.99
CA ILE A 19 -2.98 16.18 -6.80
C ILE A 19 -2.65 14.91 -6.03
N TYR A 20 -1.39 14.78 -5.61
CA TYR A 20 -0.94 13.78 -4.66
C TYR A 20 -0.24 14.49 -3.49
N ILE A 21 -0.57 14.12 -2.27
CA ILE A 21 0.06 14.59 -1.04
C ILE A 21 0.98 13.50 -0.51
N GLY A 22 2.13 13.89 0.02
CA GLY A 22 3.07 12.96 0.63
C GLY A 22 3.98 13.63 1.64
N SER A 23 4.70 12.81 2.41
CA SER A 23 5.68 13.30 3.37
C SER A 23 7.08 12.74 3.12
N THR A 24 8.09 13.42 3.63
CA THR A 24 9.48 13.02 3.49
C THR A 24 10.35 13.64 4.57
N CYS A 25 11.43 12.93 4.96
CA CYS A 25 12.53 13.46 5.79
C CYS A 25 13.75 13.83 4.93
N GLN A 26 13.66 13.84 3.61
CA GLN A 26 14.78 14.19 2.76
C GLN A 26 15.05 15.68 2.79
N LYS A 27 16.34 16.04 2.73
CA LYS A 27 16.78 17.44 2.73
C LYS A 27 16.14 18.23 1.60
N TYR A 28 16.09 17.67 0.38
CA TYR A 28 15.57 18.35 -0.80
C TYR A 28 14.38 17.57 -1.41
N LEU A 29 13.35 18.30 -1.80
CA LEU A 29 12.16 17.70 -2.46
C LEU A 29 12.51 17.10 -3.83
N SER A 30 13.52 17.62 -4.52
CA SER A 30 14.02 17.05 -5.77
C SER A 30 14.48 15.60 -5.64
N GLN A 31 15.09 15.24 -4.51
CA GLN A 31 15.49 13.88 -4.19
C GLN A 31 14.23 12.97 -4.04
N ARG A 32 13.21 13.50 -3.37
CA ARG A 32 11.94 12.78 -3.22
C ARG A 32 11.22 12.58 -4.56
N LEU A 33 11.18 13.61 -5.40
CA LEU A 33 10.63 13.51 -6.76
C LEU A 33 11.37 12.47 -7.59
N THR A 34 12.71 12.47 -7.51
CA THR A 34 13.54 11.46 -8.19
C THR A 34 13.20 10.04 -7.72
N GLN A 35 12.96 9.83 -6.43
CA GLN A 35 12.53 8.53 -5.89
C GLN A 35 11.18 8.11 -6.45
N HIS A 36 10.19 9.02 -6.49
CA HIS A 36 8.89 8.75 -7.10
C HIS A 36 9.04 8.34 -8.58
N THR A 37 9.84 9.08 -9.34
CA THR A 37 10.10 8.77 -10.76
C THR A 37 10.74 7.39 -10.94
N LYS A 38 11.75 7.06 -10.14
CA LYS A 38 12.41 5.74 -10.17
C LYS A 38 11.43 4.62 -9.83
N SER A 39 10.60 4.82 -8.79
CA SER A 39 9.61 3.84 -8.36
C SER A 39 8.53 3.62 -9.42
N TYR A 40 8.03 4.68 -10.05
CA TYR A 40 7.08 4.58 -11.15
C TYR A 40 7.67 3.84 -12.35
N ASN A 41 8.87 4.19 -12.80
CA ASN A 41 9.53 3.53 -13.93
C ASN A 41 9.77 2.04 -13.66
N TYR A 42 10.16 1.69 -12.44
CA TYR A 42 10.32 0.31 -12.02
C TYR A 42 8.98 -0.45 -12.05
N TRP A 43 7.93 0.14 -11.48
CA TRP A 43 6.58 -0.43 -11.50
C TRP A 43 6.09 -0.59 -12.94
N PHE A 44 6.18 0.44 -13.77
CA PHE A 44 5.72 0.43 -15.15
C PHE A 44 6.39 -0.67 -15.98
N LYS A 45 7.71 -0.86 -15.80
CA LYS A 45 8.47 -1.92 -16.48
C LYS A 45 8.08 -3.33 -16.02
N ASN A 46 7.63 -3.50 -14.77
CA ASN A 46 7.44 -4.82 -14.17
C ASN A 46 5.98 -5.16 -13.86
N LYS A 47 5.02 -4.26 -14.09
CA LYS A 47 3.59 -4.45 -13.72
C LYS A 47 2.94 -5.67 -14.38
N ASP A 48 3.37 -6.01 -15.59
CA ASP A 48 2.82 -7.12 -16.39
C ASP A 48 3.71 -8.39 -16.32
N THR A 49 4.72 -8.39 -15.45
CA THR A 49 5.60 -9.53 -15.21
C THR A 49 5.15 -10.34 -13.99
N GLN A 50 5.77 -11.51 -13.78
CA GLN A 50 5.52 -12.32 -12.57
C GLN A 50 6.10 -11.67 -11.29
N LYS A 51 6.81 -10.56 -11.37
CA LYS A 51 7.37 -9.84 -10.23
C LYS A 51 6.27 -9.14 -9.45
N LYS A 52 6.25 -9.36 -8.13
CA LYS A 52 5.32 -8.67 -7.24
C LYS A 52 5.76 -7.21 -7.08
N VAL A 53 5.07 -6.29 -7.74
CA VAL A 53 5.30 -4.84 -7.63
C VAL A 53 4.10 -4.15 -7.01
N SER A 54 4.36 -3.25 -6.06
CA SER A 54 3.30 -2.50 -5.38
C SER A 54 2.92 -1.25 -6.16
N TYR A 55 1.62 -1.01 -6.28
CA TYR A 55 1.08 0.21 -6.84
C TYR A 55 1.02 1.32 -5.79
N THR A 56 1.33 2.56 -6.18
CA THR A 56 1.24 3.75 -5.34
C THR A 56 0.35 4.80 -6.03
N SER A 57 -0.53 5.48 -5.27
CA SER A 57 -1.47 6.47 -5.82
C SER A 57 -0.79 7.60 -6.60
N SER A 58 0.45 7.97 -6.25
CA SER A 58 1.23 8.96 -7.00
C SER A 58 1.49 8.58 -8.46
N TYR A 59 1.36 7.30 -8.82
CA TYR A 59 1.58 6.83 -10.20
C TYR A 59 0.50 7.32 -11.16
N GLU A 60 -0.69 7.70 -10.65
CA GLU A 60 -1.73 8.33 -11.49
C GLU A 60 -1.23 9.60 -12.18
N LEU A 61 -0.41 10.40 -11.48
CA LEU A 61 0.16 11.62 -12.04
C LEU A 61 1.13 11.31 -13.18
N TYR A 62 1.96 10.28 -13.02
CA TYR A 62 2.95 9.89 -14.03
C TYR A 62 2.35 9.29 -15.30
N LYS A 63 1.11 8.78 -15.23
CA LYS A 63 0.39 8.30 -16.43
C LYS A 63 0.03 9.45 -17.38
N ILE A 64 -0.11 10.67 -16.85
CA ILE A 64 -0.42 11.87 -17.63
C ILE A 64 0.86 12.56 -18.09
N GLY A 65 1.87 12.62 -17.23
CA GLY A 65 3.14 13.28 -17.54
C GLY A 65 4.09 13.34 -16.35
N LYS A 66 5.10 14.20 -16.43
CA LYS A 66 6.09 14.40 -15.36
C LYS A 66 5.52 15.38 -14.33
N PRO A 67 5.22 14.94 -13.09
CA PRO A 67 4.66 15.83 -12.07
C PRO A 67 5.69 16.82 -11.56
N THR A 68 5.19 17.97 -11.07
CA THR A 68 5.95 18.92 -10.26
C THR A 68 5.77 18.62 -8.77
N ILE A 69 6.71 19.05 -7.94
CA ILE A 69 6.67 18.89 -6.48
C ILE A 69 6.85 20.22 -5.79
N THR A 70 5.98 20.55 -4.83
CA THR A 70 6.02 21.79 -4.05
C THR A 70 5.91 21.47 -2.56
N LEU A 71 6.61 22.26 -1.73
CA LEU A 71 6.47 22.17 -0.28
C LEU A 71 5.10 22.72 0.13
N LEU A 72 4.41 21.99 1.02
CA LEU A 72 3.22 22.49 1.71
C LEU A 72 3.58 22.98 3.11
N GLU A 73 4.31 22.17 3.88
CA GLU A 73 4.64 22.47 5.26
C GLU A 73 5.96 21.80 5.65
N ASN A 74 6.79 22.52 6.47
CA ASN A 74 7.84 21.87 7.25
C ASN A 74 7.19 21.31 8.52
N CYS A 75 7.39 20.02 8.76
CA CYS A 75 6.80 19.31 9.88
C CYS A 75 7.89 18.58 10.68
N PRO A 76 8.74 19.33 11.43
CA PRO A 76 9.72 18.71 12.32
C PRO A 76 8.97 17.92 13.40
N CYS A 77 9.29 16.65 13.55
CA CYS A 77 8.62 15.73 14.45
C CYS A 77 9.59 14.67 14.99
N ASN A 78 9.15 13.81 15.89
CA ASN A 78 10.00 12.82 16.54
C ASN A 78 9.78 11.40 15.98
N SER A 79 8.70 11.19 15.25
CA SER A 79 8.34 9.87 14.76
C SER A 79 7.73 9.90 13.36
N LYS A 80 7.69 8.73 12.73
CA LYS A 80 6.98 8.52 11.47
C LYS A 80 5.48 8.78 11.62
N ASP A 81 4.91 8.41 12.74
CA ASP A 81 3.47 8.50 12.97
C ASP A 81 3.03 9.96 13.08
N GLU A 82 3.81 10.79 13.76
CA GLU A 82 3.59 12.24 13.81
C GLU A 82 3.66 12.86 12.41
N LEU A 83 4.64 12.45 11.59
CA LEU A 83 4.76 12.93 10.21
C LEU A 83 3.57 12.50 9.34
N LEU A 84 3.06 11.28 9.53
CA LEU A 84 1.86 10.79 8.83
C LEU A 84 0.61 11.54 9.25
N VAL A 85 0.50 11.96 10.51
CA VAL A 85 -0.61 12.82 10.99
C VAL A 85 -0.58 14.17 10.29
N CYS A 86 0.61 14.79 10.14
CA CYS A 86 0.75 16.03 9.37
C CYS A 86 0.34 15.83 7.90
N GLU A 87 0.80 14.76 7.26
CA GLU A 87 0.42 14.40 5.89
C GLU A 87 -1.11 14.24 5.77
N TYR A 88 -1.73 13.52 6.70
CA TYR A 88 -3.16 13.27 6.69
C TYR A 88 -3.99 14.55 6.79
N LYS A 89 -3.60 15.52 7.64
CA LYS A 89 -4.28 16.83 7.73
C LYS A 89 -4.37 17.51 6.36
N HIS A 90 -3.29 17.48 5.58
CA HIS A 90 -3.29 18.04 4.22
C HIS A 90 -4.12 17.21 3.24
N ILE A 91 -4.11 15.88 3.36
CA ILE A 91 -4.95 15.00 2.50
C ILE A 91 -6.44 15.35 2.65
N GLN A 92 -6.89 15.73 3.86
CA GLN A 92 -8.28 16.14 4.09
C GLN A 92 -8.64 17.49 3.44
N GLN A 93 -7.66 18.35 3.20
CA GLN A 93 -7.87 19.69 2.63
C GLN A 93 -7.91 19.70 1.09
N PHE A 94 -7.39 18.65 0.44
CA PHE A 94 -7.26 18.58 -1.01
C PHE A 94 -8.10 17.46 -1.62
N ASN A 95 -8.68 17.72 -2.80
CA ASN A 95 -9.19 16.62 -3.63
C ASN A 95 -8.02 15.91 -4.32
N CYS A 96 -7.39 14.97 -3.62
CA CYS A 96 -6.17 14.30 -4.05
C CYS A 96 -6.38 12.80 -4.33
N VAL A 97 -5.46 12.19 -5.07
CA VAL A 97 -5.50 10.77 -5.46
C VAL A 97 -5.08 9.80 -4.34
N ASN A 98 -4.82 10.26 -3.13
CA ASN A 98 -4.38 9.49 -1.98
C ASN A 98 -5.49 8.56 -1.44
N ARG A 99 -5.76 7.42 -2.09
CA ARG A 99 -6.85 6.51 -1.71
C ARG A 99 -6.67 5.94 -0.31
N ARG A 100 -5.52 5.29 -0.06
CA ARG A 100 -5.28 4.55 1.19
C ARG A 100 -5.38 5.41 2.45
N MET A 101 -4.84 6.63 2.42
CA MET A 101 -4.85 7.51 3.59
C MET A 101 -6.23 8.13 3.85
N LYS A 102 -7.09 8.24 2.84
CA LYS A 102 -8.49 8.68 3.02
C LYS A 102 -9.32 7.62 3.74
N GLU A 103 -9.09 6.34 3.40
CA GLU A 103 -9.82 5.21 3.97
C GLU A 103 -9.29 4.83 5.37
N PHE A 104 -7.99 5.00 5.60
CA PHE A 104 -7.31 4.58 6.83
C PHE A 104 -6.46 5.73 7.39
N PRO A 105 -7.06 6.64 8.18
CA PRO A 105 -6.33 7.75 8.79
C PRO A 105 -5.27 7.24 9.77
N PRO A 106 -4.13 7.96 9.92
CA PRO A 106 -3.15 7.64 10.94
C PRO A 106 -3.74 7.88 12.33
N MET A 107 -3.54 6.96 13.26
CA MET A 107 -4.00 7.11 14.63
C MET A 107 -3.03 8.01 15.41
N VAL A 108 -3.59 9.02 16.08
CA VAL A 108 -2.84 9.91 16.99
C VAL A 108 -2.61 9.16 18.30
N GLY A 109 -1.37 9.04 18.77
CA GLY A 109 -1.08 8.48 20.09
C GLY A 109 -0.32 7.16 20.13
N GLY A 110 0.34 6.79 19.04
CA GLY A 110 1.09 5.54 18.94
C GLY A 110 0.22 4.43 18.34
N PHE A 111 0.52 4.06 17.11
CA PHE A 111 -0.19 3.00 16.40
C PHE A 111 0.13 1.64 17.04
N ASN A 112 -0.74 1.18 17.91
CA ASN A 112 -0.72 -0.21 18.34
C ASN A 112 -1.37 -1.08 17.24
N ARG A 113 -0.53 -1.59 16.33
CA ARG A 113 -0.96 -2.44 15.22
C ARG A 113 -1.82 -3.62 15.69
N LYS A 114 -1.50 -4.21 16.84
CA LYS A 114 -2.26 -5.34 17.39
C LYS A 114 -3.67 -4.94 17.82
N GLU A 115 -3.79 -3.78 18.43
CA GLU A 115 -5.08 -3.21 18.87
C GLU A 115 -5.96 -2.84 17.67
N TYR A 116 -5.38 -2.18 16.66
CA TYR A 116 -6.06 -1.87 15.41
C TYR A 116 -6.51 -3.14 14.67
N GLU A 117 -5.63 -4.13 14.51
CA GLU A 117 -5.98 -5.40 13.86
C GLU A 117 -7.09 -6.13 14.64
N LYS A 118 -7.11 -6.02 15.97
CA LYS A 118 -8.17 -6.57 16.82
C LYS A 118 -9.50 -5.85 16.56
N GLN A 119 -9.52 -4.53 16.66
CA GLN A 119 -10.73 -3.71 16.43
C GLN A 119 -11.25 -3.87 14.99
N TYR A 120 -10.35 -3.88 13.99
CA TYR A 120 -10.72 -4.12 12.60
C TYR A 120 -11.34 -5.50 12.39
N LYS A 121 -10.78 -6.54 13.00
CA LYS A 121 -11.35 -7.89 12.95
C LYS A 121 -12.72 -7.96 13.63
N GLU A 122 -12.88 -7.28 14.75
CA GLU A 122 -14.16 -7.22 15.47
C GLU A 122 -15.24 -6.52 14.63
N GLN A 123 -14.92 -5.38 14.03
CA GLN A 123 -15.83 -4.62 13.18
C GLN A 123 -16.17 -5.31 11.84
N HIS A 124 -15.26 -6.14 11.32
CA HIS A 124 -15.39 -6.80 10.02
C HIS A 124 -15.39 -8.33 10.15
N MET A 125 -15.86 -8.84 11.28
CA MET A 125 -15.83 -10.28 11.60
C MET A 125 -16.50 -11.14 10.52
N ASP A 126 -17.59 -10.66 9.94
CA ASP A 126 -18.30 -11.41 8.90
C ASP A 126 -17.50 -11.52 7.61
N LEU A 127 -16.84 -10.43 7.18
CA LEU A 127 -15.95 -10.45 6.03
C LEU A 127 -14.74 -11.36 6.27
N TYR A 128 -14.20 -11.34 7.50
CA TYR A 128 -13.09 -12.20 7.89
C TYR A 128 -13.50 -13.68 7.86
N LYS A 129 -14.66 -14.02 8.46
CA LYS A 129 -15.23 -15.38 8.43
C LYS A 129 -15.52 -15.86 7.00
N ALA A 130 -16.07 -15.00 6.14
CA ALA A 130 -16.34 -15.31 4.74
C ALA A 130 -15.03 -15.60 3.96
N SER A 131 -14.00 -14.78 4.14
CA SER A 131 -12.69 -14.98 3.52
C SER A 131 -12.02 -16.26 3.99
N TYR A 132 -12.08 -16.54 5.31
CA TYR A 132 -11.55 -17.78 5.90
C TYR A 132 -12.28 -19.01 5.33
N ARG A 133 -13.62 -18.99 5.29
CA ARG A 133 -14.45 -20.08 4.73
C ARG A 133 -14.06 -20.34 3.28
N LYS A 134 -13.95 -19.31 2.45
CA LYS A 134 -13.55 -19.42 1.03
C LYS A 134 -12.16 -20.06 0.87
N SER A 135 -11.20 -19.67 1.72
CA SER A 135 -9.84 -20.24 1.72
C SER A 135 -9.84 -21.70 2.19
N TYR A 136 -10.64 -22.01 3.20
CA TYR A 136 -10.81 -23.38 3.71
C TYR A 136 -11.44 -24.31 2.65
N GLU A 137 -12.52 -23.88 2.00
CA GLU A 137 -13.19 -24.64 0.94
C GLU A 137 -12.26 -24.90 -0.25
N LYS A 138 -11.48 -23.87 -0.67
CA LYS A 138 -10.47 -24.03 -1.71
C LYS A 138 -9.42 -25.09 -1.35
N ARG A 139 -8.94 -25.10 -0.12
CA ARG A 139 -7.97 -26.11 0.37
C ARG A 139 -8.58 -27.51 0.36
N ARG A 140 -9.78 -27.67 0.91
CA ARG A 140 -10.51 -28.95 0.94
C ARG A 140 -10.81 -29.48 -0.48
N ARG A 141 -11.08 -28.59 -1.42
CA ARG A 141 -11.27 -28.97 -2.83
C ARG A 141 -9.98 -29.48 -3.46
N LEU A 142 -8.84 -28.81 -3.20
CA LEU A 142 -7.53 -29.26 -3.68
C LEU A 142 -7.15 -30.61 -3.09
N GLU A 143 -7.33 -30.82 -1.79
CA GLU A 143 -7.07 -32.11 -1.12
C GLU A 143 -7.89 -33.26 -1.74
N ARG A 144 -9.18 -33.02 -2.00
CA ARG A 144 -10.05 -34.01 -2.66
C ARG A 144 -9.60 -34.34 -4.08
N LEU A 145 -9.18 -33.33 -4.85
CA LEU A 145 -8.66 -33.53 -6.20
C LEU A 145 -7.34 -34.32 -6.17
N THR A 146 -6.46 -34.02 -5.25
CA THR A 146 -5.18 -34.74 -5.08
C THR A 146 -5.44 -36.22 -4.74
N LEU A 147 -6.35 -36.50 -3.81
CA LEU A 147 -6.74 -37.86 -3.44
C LEU A 147 -7.39 -38.62 -4.62
N PHE A 148 -8.24 -37.94 -5.39
CA PHE A 148 -8.88 -38.53 -6.58
C PHE A 148 -7.82 -38.89 -7.64
N ILE A 149 -6.87 -38.02 -7.93
CA ILE A 149 -5.79 -38.27 -8.88
C ILE A 149 -4.92 -39.44 -8.41
N HIS A 150 -4.59 -39.49 -7.11
CA HIS A 150 -3.77 -40.57 -6.56
C HIS A 150 -4.43 -41.93 -6.73
N LYS A 151 -5.73 -42.06 -6.37
CA LYS A 151 -6.51 -43.27 -6.57
C LYS A 151 -6.60 -43.68 -8.04
N HIS A 152 -6.69 -42.72 -8.94
CA HIS A 152 -6.78 -42.99 -10.38
C HIS A 152 -5.45 -43.53 -10.93
N ILE A 153 -4.33 -42.95 -10.49
CA ILE A 153 -2.98 -43.44 -10.86
C ILE A 153 -2.76 -44.87 -10.34
N GLU A 154 -3.10 -45.15 -9.07
CA GLU A 154 -2.99 -46.50 -8.51
C GLU A 154 -3.85 -47.52 -9.27
N SER A 155 -5.05 -47.12 -9.66
CA SER A 155 -5.96 -48.02 -10.42
C SER A 155 -5.47 -48.33 -11.84
N VAL A 156 -4.72 -47.41 -12.46
CA VAL A 156 -4.09 -47.64 -13.76
C VAL A 156 -2.84 -48.51 -13.63
N GLN A 157 -2.03 -48.29 -12.61
CA GLN A 157 -0.82 -49.09 -12.35
C GLN A 157 -1.13 -50.54 -12.02
N ASN A 158 -2.26 -50.82 -11.34
CA ASN A 158 -2.68 -52.18 -10.99
C ASN A 158 -3.36 -52.95 -12.17
N ARG A 159 -3.53 -52.34 -13.35
CA ARG A 159 -4.08 -52.97 -14.56
C ARG A 159 -3.04 -53.38 -15.59
N ILE A 160 -1.78 -53.06 -15.31
CA ILE A 160 -0.61 -53.45 -16.11
C ILE A 160 0.09 -54.62 -15.44
#